data_548987352072d3e802146c6dac44ddf6
#
_entry.id   548987352072d3e802146c6dac44ddf6
#
_cell.length_a   1.000
_cell.length_b   1.000
_cell.length_c   1.000
_cell.angle_alpha   90.00
_cell.angle_beta   90.00
_cell.angle_gamma   90.00
#
_symmetry.space_group_name_H-M   'P 1'
#
loop_
_entity.id
_entity.type
_entity.pdbx_description
1 polymer ?
#
loop_
_entity_poly.entity_id
_entity_poly.type
_entity_poly.pdbx_seq_one_letter_code
_entity_poly.pdbx_strand_id
1 'polypeptide(L)'
;MGTMVLGVTALQAGTIKVGITFNMVSETGQKMGQMVMDEFAKQNELGGINGHQLKPILMRSDCKTDKGVANVSRFVHQDKVHLIIGATCSGVTIASMEVSRKAGVPQITPHSTNQTVTMKGNPWIFRSSISGRFGATALPHWTSENVGTNIAYVYGSDAGAQGFMKRYKGYLKKHYGVDPAGSFMVPEDAIDVRAQMLKAKATDADAILITGLPSVSGRWFRQAKEVGIKVPLFSGDGISNVMVPKAAGDAIVGAWFNAAYSGYDNRPIARLFNAMTKEKYGVPFPGQDLAQAWDVSQIVFAALRRAKLTLTDASLADDRTAIRDAIAGTRNYMGLSSGPISFCKDPSPQCRDGARTPIMVRYTKGGENFELELFDRPTMDIDTGL
;
A
#
# COMPACT_ATOMS: atom_id res chain seq x y z
N MET A 1 14.00 -11.93 61.58
CA MET A 1 14.35 -11.51 60.18
C MET A 1 13.48 -12.29 59.23
N GLY A 2 12.41 -11.67 58.76
CA GLY A 2 11.51 -12.30 57.75
C GLY A 2 11.99 -11.99 56.34
N THR A 3 12.36 -13.02 55.59
CA THR A 3 12.74 -12.92 54.19
C THR A 3 11.47 -12.74 53.36
N MET A 4 11.27 -11.55 52.84
CA MET A 4 10.19 -11.23 51.91
C MET A 4 10.58 -11.80 50.55
N VAL A 5 10.00 -12.94 50.16
CA VAL A 5 10.12 -13.52 48.82
C VAL A 5 9.19 -12.71 47.90
N LEU A 6 9.77 -11.79 47.15
CA LEU A 6 9.07 -11.15 46.04
C LEU A 6 8.78 -12.23 44.98
N GLY A 7 7.55 -12.73 44.96
CA GLY A 7 7.07 -13.60 43.90
C GLY A 7 7.04 -12.84 42.59
N VAL A 8 8.04 -13.05 41.73
CA VAL A 8 7.96 -12.68 40.33
C VAL A 8 6.93 -13.59 39.69
N THR A 9 5.69 -13.11 39.52
CA THR A 9 4.70 -13.79 38.69
C THR A 9 5.27 -13.81 37.26
N ALA A 10 5.77 -15.00 36.85
CA ALA A 10 6.16 -15.22 35.47
C ALA A 10 4.93 -14.91 34.61
N LEU A 11 5.03 -13.91 33.74
CA LEU A 11 3.98 -13.64 32.75
C LEU A 11 3.80 -14.93 31.93
N GLN A 12 2.59 -15.51 31.97
CA GLN A 12 2.33 -16.74 31.24
C GLN A 12 2.48 -16.46 29.74
N ALA A 13 3.42 -17.13 29.09
CA ALA A 13 3.69 -16.98 27.68
C ALA A 13 2.43 -17.36 26.87
N GLY A 14 1.83 -16.38 26.19
CA GLY A 14 0.67 -16.58 25.32
C GLY A 14 1.05 -16.52 23.84
N THR A 15 0.08 -16.66 22.98
CA THR A 15 0.26 -16.59 21.51
C THR A 15 -0.58 -15.47 20.91
N ILE A 16 0.07 -14.53 20.23
CA ILE A 16 -0.59 -13.47 19.48
C ILE A 16 -0.81 -13.95 18.05
N LYS A 17 -2.07 -14.23 17.69
CA LYS A 17 -2.45 -14.68 16.34
C LYS A 17 -2.66 -13.49 15.42
N VAL A 18 -2.06 -13.51 14.23
CA VAL A 18 -2.15 -12.42 13.23
C VAL A 18 -2.59 -12.97 11.89
N GLY A 19 -3.75 -12.56 11.41
CA GLY A 19 -4.22 -12.87 10.07
C GLY A 19 -3.53 -11.98 9.03
N ILE A 20 -3.06 -12.56 7.93
CA ILE A 20 -2.39 -11.83 6.85
C ILE A 20 -3.06 -12.21 5.54
N THR A 21 -3.56 -11.24 4.77
CA THR A 21 -4.18 -11.52 3.47
C THR A 21 -3.65 -10.59 2.40
N PHE A 22 -2.94 -11.17 1.41
CA PHE A 22 -2.24 -10.45 0.36
C PHE A 22 -2.62 -10.94 -1.04
N ASN A 23 -2.42 -10.07 -2.03
CA ASN A 23 -2.33 -10.47 -3.43
C ASN A 23 -0.98 -11.14 -3.66
N MET A 24 -0.98 -12.40 -4.02
CA MET A 24 0.24 -13.19 -4.24
C MET A 24 0.26 -13.81 -5.66
N VAL A 25 -0.42 -13.17 -6.63
CA VAL A 25 -0.41 -13.60 -8.03
C VAL A 25 0.97 -13.38 -8.65
N SER A 26 1.61 -12.24 -8.36
CA SER A 26 2.93 -11.90 -8.87
C SER A 26 4.05 -12.42 -7.96
N GLU A 27 5.25 -12.55 -8.51
CA GLU A 27 6.47 -12.84 -7.75
C GLU A 27 6.69 -11.80 -6.63
N THR A 28 6.47 -10.52 -6.91
CA THR A 28 6.56 -9.45 -5.89
C THR A 28 5.57 -9.69 -4.75
N GLY A 29 4.33 -10.04 -5.06
CA GLY A 29 3.31 -10.33 -4.05
C GLY A 29 3.67 -11.55 -3.20
N GLN A 30 4.28 -12.58 -3.80
CA GLN A 30 4.81 -13.74 -3.07
C GLN A 30 5.95 -13.33 -2.13
N LYS A 31 6.90 -12.51 -2.62
CA LYS A 31 8.02 -11.97 -1.81
C LYS A 31 7.53 -11.07 -0.68
N MET A 32 6.45 -10.28 -0.88
CA MET A 32 5.80 -9.53 0.21
C MET A 32 5.31 -10.46 1.32
N GLY A 33 4.60 -11.52 0.93
CA GLY A 33 4.12 -12.52 1.89
C GLY A 33 5.27 -13.19 2.64
N GLN A 34 6.31 -13.63 1.91
CA GLN A 34 7.50 -14.22 2.50
C GLN A 34 8.20 -13.26 3.47
N MET A 35 8.39 -12.00 3.08
CA MET A 35 9.04 -10.99 3.93
C MET A 35 8.29 -10.80 5.26
N VAL A 36 6.97 -10.70 5.24
CA VAL A 36 6.19 -10.58 6.49
C VAL A 36 6.38 -11.82 7.34
N MET A 37 6.31 -13.02 6.76
CA MET A 37 6.53 -14.28 7.50
C MET A 37 7.93 -14.35 8.10
N ASP A 38 8.96 -13.94 7.37
CA ASP A 38 10.36 -13.91 7.85
C ASP A 38 10.55 -12.92 9.00
N GLU A 39 9.94 -11.72 8.91
CA GLU A 39 10.00 -10.74 9.99
C GLU A 39 9.33 -11.26 11.28
N PHE A 40 8.21 -11.98 11.15
CA PHE A 40 7.54 -12.62 12.28
C PHE A 40 8.37 -13.76 12.87
N ALA A 41 8.99 -14.60 12.03
CA ALA A 41 9.91 -15.67 12.46
C ALA A 41 11.10 -15.08 13.22
N LYS A 42 11.76 -14.06 12.66
CA LYS A 42 12.86 -13.35 13.30
C LYS A 42 12.45 -12.76 14.65
N GLN A 43 11.25 -12.17 14.76
CA GLN A 43 10.77 -11.62 16.02
C GLN A 43 10.56 -12.73 17.07
N ASN A 44 10.13 -13.92 16.66
CA ASN A 44 9.98 -15.09 17.53
C ASN A 44 11.32 -15.64 17.98
N GLU A 45 12.32 -15.71 17.12
CA GLU A 45 13.70 -16.11 17.45
C GLU A 45 14.31 -15.17 18.51
N LEU A 46 13.94 -13.89 18.49
CA LEU A 46 14.34 -12.90 19.49
C LEU A 46 13.54 -12.97 20.80
N GLY A 47 12.73 -14.02 21.02
CA GLY A 47 11.93 -14.24 22.22
C GLY A 47 10.50 -13.71 22.13
N GLY A 48 10.01 -13.39 20.92
CA GLY A 48 8.65 -12.90 20.71
C GLY A 48 8.47 -11.41 21.07
N ILE A 49 7.27 -11.04 21.47
CA ILE A 49 6.96 -9.68 21.94
C ILE A 49 6.43 -9.74 23.36
N ASN A 50 7.10 -9.07 24.29
CA ASN A 50 6.78 -9.09 25.71
C ASN A 50 6.69 -10.54 26.27
N GLY A 51 7.51 -11.46 25.76
CA GLY A 51 7.51 -12.87 26.12
C GLY A 51 6.43 -13.72 25.41
N HIS A 52 5.61 -13.13 24.53
CA HIS A 52 4.58 -13.83 23.79
C HIS A 52 5.04 -14.19 22.38
N GLN A 53 4.73 -15.41 21.94
CA GLN A 53 5.02 -15.86 20.57
C GLN A 53 4.00 -15.30 19.57
N LEU A 54 4.47 -14.98 18.36
CA LEU A 54 3.62 -14.52 17.27
C LEU A 54 3.24 -15.70 16.37
N LYS A 55 1.97 -15.82 16.02
CA LYS A 55 1.45 -16.84 15.08
C LYS A 55 0.84 -16.16 13.87
N PRO A 56 1.63 -15.86 12.82
CA PRO A 56 1.09 -15.35 11.56
C PRO A 56 0.34 -16.45 10.81
N ILE A 57 -0.77 -16.08 10.17
CA ILE A 57 -1.61 -16.95 9.33
C ILE A 57 -1.76 -16.24 7.99
N LEU A 58 -0.95 -16.64 6.99
CA LEU A 58 -0.93 -16.04 5.67
C LEU A 58 -1.90 -16.74 4.72
N MET A 59 -2.79 -15.97 4.09
CA MET A 59 -3.75 -16.43 3.09
C MET A 59 -3.74 -15.53 1.85
N ARG A 60 -3.88 -16.14 0.66
CA ARG A 60 -3.94 -15.42 -0.62
C ARG A 60 -5.35 -14.88 -0.86
N SER A 61 -5.46 -13.61 -1.23
CA SER A 61 -6.72 -13.02 -1.74
C SER A 61 -6.69 -12.84 -3.28
N ASP A 62 -5.50 -12.71 -3.87
CA ASP A 62 -5.27 -12.57 -5.31
C ASP A 62 -6.12 -11.45 -5.95
N CYS A 63 -6.32 -10.34 -5.23
CA CYS A 63 -7.22 -9.24 -5.58
C CYS A 63 -8.70 -9.65 -5.77
N LYS A 64 -9.08 -10.86 -5.41
CA LYS A 64 -10.47 -11.33 -5.50
C LYS A 64 -11.23 -11.00 -4.22
N THR A 65 -12.27 -10.22 -4.35
CA THR A 65 -13.06 -9.70 -3.21
C THR A 65 -13.68 -10.82 -2.37
N ASP A 66 -14.24 -11.82 -3.03
CA ASP A 66 -14.84 -13.00 -2.40
C ASP A 66 -13.82 -13.79 -1.56
N LYS A 67 -12.63 -14.03 -2.11
CA LYS A 67 -11.52 -14.69 -1.37
C LYS A 67 -11.08 -13.86 -0.17
N GLY A 68 -10.93 -12.55 -0.34
CA GLY A 68 -10.52 -11.66 0.75
C GLY A 68 -11.54 -11.60 1.89
N VAL A 69 -12.82 -11.53 1.57
CA VAL A 69 -13.89 -11.59 2.57
C VAL A 69 -13.91 -12.95 3.28
N ALA A 70 -13.76 -14.07 2.55
CA ALA A 70 -13.67 -15.40 3.13
C ALA A 70 -12.46 -15.54 4.07
N ASN A 71 -11.28 -15.03 3.67
CA ASN A 71 -10.07 -15.03 4.50
C ASN A 71 -10.29 -14.28 5.81
N VAL A 72 -10.82 -13.04 5.75
CA VAL A 72 -11.07 -12.23 6.94
C VAL A 72 -12.15 -12.87 7.82
N SER A 73 -13.19 -13.44 7.24
CA SER A 73 -14.22 -14.17 7.97
C SER A 73 -13.63 -15.37 8.73
N ARG A 74 -12.76 -16.14 8.09
CA ARG A 74 -12.04 -17.24 8.74
C ARG A 74 -11.15 -16.74 9.89
N PHE A 75 -10.34 -15.70 9.65
CA PHE A 75 -9.49 -15.09 10.68
C PHE A 75 -10.28 -14.68 11.93
N VAL A 76 -11.46 -14.09 11.71
CA VAL A 76 -12.32 -13.60 12.79
C VAL A 76 -12.99 -14.74 13.55
N HIS A 77 -13.63 -15.66 12.84
CA HIS A 77 -14.57 -16.64 13.45
C HIS A 77 -13.91 -17.98 13.77
N GLN A 78 -12.95 -18.44 12.97
CA GLN A 78 -12.29 -19.74 13.16
C GLN A 78 -10.94 -19.61 13.86
N ASP A 79 -10.04 -18.77 13.31
CA ASP A 79 -8.69 -18.63 13.83
C ASP A 79 -8.65 -17.74 15.08
N LYS A 80 -9.68 -16.88 15.29
CA LYS A 80 -9.79 -15.93 16.41
C LYS A 80 -8.54 -15.07 16.54
N VAL A 81 -8.15 -14.41 15.43
CA VAL A 81 -6.95 -13.57 15.39
C VAL A 81 -7.12 -12.30 16.23
N HIS A 82 -5.99 -11.77 16.73
CA HIS A 82 -5.93 -10.54 17.51
C HIS A 82 -5.89 -9.29 16.62
N LEU A 83 -5.29 -9.40 15.43
CA LEU A 83 -5.25 -8.34 14.42
C LEU A 83 -5.11 -8.93 13.01
N ILE A 84 -5.35 -8.07 11.99
CA ILE A 84 -5.24 -8.42 10.58
C ILE A 84 -4.29 -7.45 9.89
N ILE A 85 -3.33 -7.97 9.12
CA ILE A 85 -2.50 -7.22 8.17
C ILE A 85 -3.06 -7.48 6.76
N GLY A 86 -3.49 -6.43 6.09
CA GLY A 86 -4.08 -6.52 4.74
C GLY A 86 -5.43 -5.81 4.61
N ALA A 87 -6.08 -5.96 3.46
CA ALA A 87 -5.54 -6.58 2.25
C ALA A 87 -4.64 -5.60 1.48
N THR A 88 -3.98 -6.08 0.42
CA THR A 88 -3.15 -5.22 -0.44
C THR A 88 -3.97 -4.55 -1.56
N CYS A 89 -5.07 -5.17 -2.01
CA CYS A 89 -5.93 -4.61 -3.05
C CYS A 89 -7.10 -3.83 -2.43
N SER A 90 -7.35 -2.61 -2.92
CA SER A 90 -8.35 -1.70 -2.36
C SER A 90 -9.77 -2.29 -2.33
N GLY A 91 -10.22 -2.95 -3.40
CA GLY A 91 -11.53 -3.60 -3.46
C GLY A 91 -11.69 -4.67 -2.38
N VAL A 92 -10.66 -5.48 -2.17
CA VAL A 92 -10.62 -6.52 -1.13
C VAL A 92 -10.68 -5.91 0.27
N THR A 93 -9.89 -4.86 0.52
CA THR A 93 -9.89 -4.17 1.83
C THR A 93 -11.25 -3.55 2.14
N ILE A 94 -11.85 -2.83 1.17
CA ILE A 94 -13.14 -2.17 1.33
C ILE A 94 -14.26 -3.18 1.65
N ALA A 95 -14.26 -4.33 0.99
CA ALA A 95 -15.25 -5.37 1.22
C ALA A 95 -15.02 -6.11 2.56
N SER A 96 -13.78 -6.42 2.90
CA SER A 96 -13.44 -7.23 4.07
C SER A 96 -13.39 -6.44 5.39
N MET A 97 -13.12 -5.12 5.35
CA MET A 97 -13.00 -4.30 6.56
C MET A 97 -14.32 -4.18 7.36
N GLU A 98 -15.46 -4.45 6.75
CA GLU A 98 -16.73 -4.48 7.47
C GLU A 98 -16.88 -5.74 8.34
N VAL A 99 -16.30 -6.86 7.91
CA VAL A 99 -16.23 -8.09 8.70
C VAL A 99 -15.36 -7.88 9.93
N SER A 100 -14.14 -7.35 9.76
CA SER A 100 -13.24 -7.05 10.87
C SER A 100 -13.81 -5.99 11.83
N ARG A 101 -14.49 -4.95 11.30
CA ARG A 101 -15.14 -3.91 12.10
C ARG A 101 -16.23 -4.48 13.00
N LYS A 102 -17.14 -5.27 12.44
CA LYS A 102 -18.26 -5.89 13.21
C LYS A 102 -17.77 -6.80 14.32
N ALA A 103 -16.63 -7.45 14.10
CA ALA A 103 -16.02 -8.36 15.07
C ALA A 103 -15.03 -7.67 16.03
N GLY A 104 -14.84 -6.35 15.92
CA GLY A 104 -13.89 -5.61 16.74
C GLY A 104 -12.43 -6.09 16.56
N VAL A 105 -12.02 -6.40 15.32
CA VAL A 105 -10.63 -6.81 15.00
C VAL A 105 -9.91 -5.68 14.31
N PRO A 106 -8.81 -5.15 14.85
CA PRO A 106 -8.02 -4.13 14.16
C PRO A 106 -7.42 -4.69 12.88
N GLN A 107 -7.54 -3.91 11.79
CA GLN A 107 -7.02 -4.24 10.48
C GLN A 107 -6.12 -3.10 9.99
N ILE A 108 -4.91 -3.43 9.55
CA ILE A 108 -3.98 -2.46 8.97
C ILE A 108 -3.60 -2.88 7.56
N THR A 109 -3.88 -2.02 6.57
CA THR A 109 -3.50 -2.29 5.18
C THR A 109 -2.17 -1.63 4.85
N PRO A 110 -1.21 -2.40 4.28
CA PRO A 110 0.06 -1.84 3.83
C PRO A 110 0.01 -1.18 2.46
N HIS A 111 -1.02 -1.46 1.62
CA HIS A 111 -0.94 -1.10 0.21
C HIS A 111 -2.24 -0.57 -0.43
N SER A 112 -3.40 -0.70 0.22
CA SER A 112 -4.67 -0.26 -0.37
C SER A 112 -4.79 1.26 -0.41
N THR A 113 -4.71 1.86 -1.60
CA THR A 113 -4.62 3.32 -1.78
C THR A 113 -5.98 4.03 -1.89
N ASN A 114 -7.07 3.31 -2.20
CA ASN A 114 -8.40 3.92 -2.35
C ASN A 114 -8.82 4.66 -1.07
N GLN A 115 -9.24 5.92 -1.23
CA GLN A 115 -9.64 6.78 -0.10
C GLN A 115 -10.79 6.21 0.74
N THR A 116 -11.70 5.43 0.14
CA THR A 116 -12.86 4.84 0.81
C THR A 116 -12.46 3.95 2.00
N VAL A 117 -11.23 3.38 1.99
CA VAL A 117 -10.70 2.56 3.08
C VAL A 117 -10.80 3.27 4.43
N THR A 118 -10.48 4.57 4.47
CA THR A 118 -10.44 5.34 5.73
C THR A 118 -11.54 6.40 5.86
N MET A 119 -12.25 6.73 4.77
CA MET A 119 -13.24 7.83 4.77
C MET A 119 -14.57 7.52 5.45
N LYS A 120 -14.84 6.25 5.82
CA LYS A 120 -16.13 5.85 6.41
C LYS A 120 -16.18 5.91 7.94
N GLY A 121 -15.18 6.50 8.60
CA GLY A 121 -15.15 6.62 10.05
C GLY A 121 -15.03 5.28 10.78
N ASN A 122 -14.44 4.26 10.16
CA ASN A 122 -14.22 2.96 10.77
C ASN A 122 -13.06 3.03 11.79
N PRO A 123 -13.30 2.84 13.10
CA PRO A 123 -12.24 2.96 14.10
C PRO A 123 -11.26 1.78 14.10
N TRP A 124 -11.57 0.70 13.38
CA TRP A 124 -10.80 -0.54 13.38
C TRP A 124 -9.88 -0.69 12.16
N ILE A 125 -9.93 0.24 11.19
CA ILE A 125 -9.07 0.22 10.00
C ILE A 125 -7.96 1.27 10.09
N PHE A 126 -6.76 0.89 9.64
CA PHE A 126 -5.59 1.75 9.51
C PHE A 126 -4.94 1.51 8.15
N ARG A 127 -4.25 2.53 7.62
CA ARG A 127 -3.44 2.42 6.42
C ARG A 127 -2.04 2.94 6.69
N SER A 128 -1.03 2.06 6.56
CA SER A 128 0.38 2.45 6.67
C SER A 128 0.97 2.97 5.36
N SER A 129 0.33 2.66 4.22
CA SER A 129 0.72 3.20 2.91
C SER A 129 0.20 4.62 2.67
N ILE A 130 0.68 5.24 1.59
CA ILE A 130 0.15 6.51 1.10
C ILE A 130 -1.28 6.29 0.60
N SER A 131 -2.19 7.13 1.07
CA SER A 131 -3.53 7.21 0.49
C SER A 131 -3.45 7.76 -0.94
N GLY A 132 -4.26 7.22 -1.85
CA GLY A 132 -4.45 7.79 -3.18
C GLY A 132 -4.88 9.27 -3.13
N ARG A 133 -5.40 9.74 -1.99
CA ARG A 133 -5.67 11.16 -1.75
C ARG A 133 -4.40 12.00 -1.87
N PHE A 134 -3.28 11.55 -1.30
CA PHE A 134 -2.02 12.30 -1.35
C PHE A 134 -1.29 12.10 -2.69
N GLY A 135 -1.25 10.88 -3.21
CA GLY A 135 -0.67 10.59 -4.52
C GLY A 135 -1.39 11.32 -5.65
N ALA A 136 -2.73 11.30 -5.63
CA ALA A 136 -3.57 12.01 -6.59
C ALA A 136 -3.70 13.53 -6.32
N THR A 137 -2.88 14.08 -5.44
CA THR A 137 -2.67 15.53 -5.28
C THR A 137 -1.28 15.92 -5.73
N ALA A 138 -0.26 15.20 -5.30
CA ALA A 138 1.13 15.45 -5.70
C ALA A 138 1.38 15.26 -7.20
N LEU A 139 0.86 14.17 -7.77
CA LEU A 139 1.06 13.85 -9.18
C LEU A 139 0.40 14.87 -10.13
N PRO A 140 -0.89 15.25 -9.98
CA PRO A 140 -1.49 16.27 -10.83
C PRO A 140 -0.85 17.64 -10.64
N HIS A 141 -0.45 18.01 -9.42
CA HIS A 141 0.27 19.26 -9.17
C HIS A 141 1.55 19.30 -10.00
N TRP A 142 2.43 18.30 -9.81
CA TRP A 142 3.69 18.25 -10.56
C TRP A 142 3.47 18.20 -12.08
N THR A 143 2.51 17.38 -12.55
CA THR A 143 2.22 17.27 -13.99
C THR A 143 1.72 18.58 -14.58
N SER A 144 0.87 19.31 -13.85
CA SER A 144 0.33 20.60 -14.31
C SER A 144 1.42 21.67 -14.45
N GLU A 145 2.37 21.69 -13.51
CA GLU A 145 3.47 22.66 -13.51
C GLU A 145 4.56 22.37 -14.57
N ASN A 146 4.75 21.09 -14.96
CA ASN A 146 5.88 20.69 -15.78
C ASN A 146 5.50 20.17 -17.17
N VAL A 147 4.24 19.76 -17.38
CA VAL A 147 3.80 19.14 -18.65
C VAL A 147 2.56 19.84 -19.21
N GLY A 148 1.50 19.97 -18.43
CA GLY A 148 0.25 20.58 -18.83
C GLY A 148 -0.94 20.05 -18.04
N THR A 149 -2.11 20.65 -18.29
CA THR A 149 -3.36 20.32 -17.59
C THR A 149 -4.36 19.55 -18.45
N ASN A 150 -4.16 19.51 -19.77
CA ASN A 150 -5.06 18.83 -20.70
C ASN A 150 -4.70 17.35 -20.80
N ILE A 151 -5.27 16.52 -19.92
CA ILE A 151 -4.88 15.12 -19.72
C ILE A 151 -5.98 14.18 -20.20
N ALA A 152 -5.59 13.18 -21.01
CA ALA A 152 -6.42 12.02 -21.31
C ALA A 152 -6.13 10.87 -20.35
N TYR A 153 -7.12 10.00 -20.12
CA TYR A 153 -7.06 8.93 -19.14
C TYR A 153 -7.46 7.58 -19.74
N VAL A 154 -6.60 6.56 -19.55
CA VAL A 154 -6.94 5.15 -19.78
C VAL A 154 -6.74 4.41 -18.44
N TYR A 155 -7.80 3.89 -17.85
CA TYR A 155 -7.74 3.35 -16.50
C TYR A 155 -8.64 2.13 -16.28
N GLY A 156 -8.18 1.25 -15.38
CA GLY A 156 -8.89 0.04 -15.00
C GLY A 156 -10.15 0.31 -14.17
N SER A 157 -11.09 -0.64 -14.21
CA SER A 157 -12.31 -0.62 -13.39
C SER A 157 -12.07 -1.06 -11.94
N ASP A 158 -10.84 -1.40 -11.55
CA ASP A 158 -10.52 -1.70 -10.16
C ASP A 158 -10.70 -0.49 -9.24
N ALA A 159 -11.03 -0.76 -7.96
CA ALA A 159 -11.33 0.30 -7.01
C ALA A 159 -10.14 1.24 -6.73
N GLY A 160 -8.89 0.75 -6.88
CA GLY A 160 -7.68 1.55 -6.74
C GLY A 160 -7.60 2.61 -7.83
N ALA A 161 -7.64 2.18 -9.09
CA ALA A 161 -7.59 3.05 -10.27
C ALA A 161 -8.76 4.04 -10.30
N GLN A 162 -10.00 3.59 -10.04
CA GLN A 162 -11.16 4.49 -9.99
C GLN A 162 -11.04 5.55 -8.90
N GLY A 163 -10.62 5.17 -7.69
CA GLY A 163 -10.43 6.10 -6.58
C GLY A 163 -9.34 7.14 -6.87
N PHE A 164 -8.23 6.70 -7.46
CA PHE A 164 -7.14 7.57 -7.91
C PHE A 164 -7.63 8.56 -8.98
N MET A 165 -8.28 8.06 -10.03
CA MET A 165 -8.81 8.88 -11.13
C MET A 165 -9.83 9.92 -10.67
N LYS A 166 -10.76 9.53 -9.79
CA LYS A 166 -11.73 10.47 -9.21
C LYS A 166 -11.04 11.65 -8.54
N ARG A 167 -9.97 11.39 -7.80
CA ARG A 167 -9.19 12.44 -7.11
C ARG A 167 -8.38 13.28 -8.08
N TYR A 168 -7.68 12.65 -9.01
CA TYR A 168 -6.89 13.35 -10.02
C TYR A 168 -7.73 14.36 -10.79
N LYS A 169 -8.88 13.90 -11.34
CA LYS A 169 -9.85 14.78 -12.02
C LYS A 169 -10.37 15.89 -11.13
N GLY A 170 -10.71 15.57 -9.87
CA GLY A 170 -11.18 16.54 -8.90
C GLY A 170 -10.16 17.62 -8.58
N TYR A 171 -8.88 17.25 -8.51
CA TYR A 171 -7.78 18.21 -8.34
C TYR A 171 -7.69 19.18 -9.53
N LEU A 172 -7.61 18.66 -10.76
CA LEU A 172 -7.53 19.51 -11.96
C LEU A 172 -8.75 20.43 -12.10
N LYS A 173 -9.94 19.91 -11.85
CA LYS A 173 -11.18 20.73 -11.90
C LYS A 173 -11.16 21.85 -10.88
N LYS A 174 -10.72 21.55 -9.64
CA LYS A 174 -10.70 22.53 -8.56
C LYS A 174 -9.64 23.62 -8.76
N HIS A 175 -8.43 23.24 -9.13
CA HIS A 175 -7.28 24.16 -9.15
C HIS A 175 -7.07 24.86 -10.50
N TYR A 176 -7.51 24.23 -11.59
CA TYR A 176 -7.29 24.73 -12.95
C TYR A 176 -8.60 24.90 -13.75
N GLY A 177 -9.74 24.46 -13.23
CA GLY A 177 -11.03 24.58 -13.89
C GLY A 177 -11.22 23.63 -15.10
N VAL A 178 -10.28 22.73 -15.35
CA VAL A 178 -10.26 21.88 -16.56
C VAL A 178 -10.97 20.55 -16.34
N ASP A 179 -11.57 20.05 -17.42
CA ASP A 179 -12.09 18.69 -17.53
C ASP A 179 -11.11 17.82 -18.34
N PRO A 180 -11.20 16.49 -18.27
CA PRO A 180 -10.33 15.59 -19.04
C PRO A 180 -10.42 15.81 -20.56
N ALA A 181 -9.29 15.77 -21.28
CA ALA A 181 -9.27 15.67 -22.75
C ALA A 181 -10.01 14.43 -23.24
N GLY A 182 -9.98 13.35 -22.46
CA GLY A 182 -10.71 12.11 -22.67
C GLY A 182 -10.62 11.19 -21.45
N SER A 183 -11.60 10.31 -21.27
CA SER A 183 -11.65 9.43 -20.11
C SER A 183 -12.18 8.05 -20.51
N PHE A 184 -11.29 7.05 -20.54
CA PHE A 184 -11.54 5.72 -21.11
C PHE A 184 -11.30 4.65 -20.05
N MET A 185 -12.38 4.20 -19.40
CA MET A 185 -12.33 3.08 -18.46
C MET A 185 -12.34 1.75 -19.21
N VAL A 186 -11.56 0.78 -18.71
CA VAL A 186 -11.47 -0.58 -19.23
C VAL A 186 -11.67 -1.59 -18.10
N PRO A 187 -12.09 -2.85 -18.39
CA PRO A 187 -12.09 -3.91 -17.37
C PRO A 187 -10.73 -4.04 -16.68
N GLU A 188 -10.73 -4.33 -15.39
CA GLU A 188 -9.50 -4.38 -14.56
C GLU A 188 -8.48 -5.43 -15.03
N ASP A 189 -8.90 -6.43 -15.78
CA ASP A 189 -8.11 -7.52 -16.34
C ASP A 189 -7.95 -7.43 -17.87
N ALA A 190 -8.33 -6.29 -18.48
CA ALA A 190 -8.27 -6.11 -19.93
C ALA A 190 -6.86 -6.33 -20.48
N ILE A 191 -6.75 -7.30 -21.38
CA ILE A 191 -5.50 -7.66 -22.05
C ILE A 191 -5.20 -6.74 -23.23
N ASP A 192 -6.24 -6.35 -23.97
CA ASP A 192 -6.15 -5.47 -25.13
C ASP A 192 -6.95 -4.18 -24.88
N VAL A 193 -6.24 -3.05 -24.93
CA VAL A 193 -6.79 -1.71 -24.73
C VAL A 193 -6.45 -0.78 -25.90
N ARG A 194 -6.01 -1.33 -27.06
CA ARG A 194 -5.61 -0.52 -28.23
C ARG A 194 -6.72 0.39 -28.71
N ALA A 195 -7.97 -0.07 -28.65
CA ALA A 195 -9.13 0.76 -29.03
C ALA A 195 -9.25 2.02 -28.14
N GLN A 196 -9.04 1.88 -26.83
CA GLN A 196 -9.06 3.02 -25.91
C GLN A 196 -7.81 3.88 -26.04
N MET A 197 -6.65 3.28 -26.31
CA MET A 197 -5.42 4.03 -26.60
C MET A 197 -5.55 4.85 -27.89
N LEU A 198 -6.20 4.34 -28.93
CA LEU A 198 -6.49 5.09 -30.17
C LEU A 198 -7.45 6.26 -29.89
N LYS A 199 -8.47 6.07 -29.04
CA LYS A 199 -9.35 7.17 -28.62
C LYS A 199 -8.58 8.22 -27.83
N ALA A 200 -7.70 7.81 -26.90
CA ALA A 200 -6.84 8.74 -26.17
C ALA A 200 -5.87 9.48 -27.08
N LYS A 201 -5.28 8.78 -28.07
CA LYS A 201 -4.40 9.40 -29.09
C LYS A 201 -5.12 10.43 -29.95
N ALA A 202 -6.42 10.24 -30.20
CA ALA A 202 -7.24 11.17 -31.01
C ALA A 202 -7.65 12.44 -30.26
N THR A 203 -7.33 12.54 -28.96
CA THR A 203 -7.48 13.78 -28.19
C THR A 203 -6.28 14.68 -28.42
N ASP A 204 -6.41 15.97 -28.07
CA ASP A 204 -5.33 16.96 -28.07
C ASP A 204 -4.58 17.02 -26.72
N ALA A 205 -4.58 15.92 -25.98
CA ALA A 205 -3.99 15.85 -24.63
C ALA A 205 -2.49 16.15 -24.61
N ASP A 206 -2.04 16.92 -23.60
CA ASP A 206 -0.62 17.19 -23.31
C ASP A 206 0.10 15.90 -22.88
N ALA A 207 -0.59 15.02 -22.16
CA ALA A 207 -0.09 13.72 -21.70
C ALA A 207 -1.24 12.73 -21.47
N ILE A 208 -0.91 11.43 -21.41
CA ILE A 208 -1.89 10.37 -21.12
C ILE A 208 -1.52 9.66 -19.82
N LEU A 209 -2.47 9.67 -18.89
CA LEU A 209 -2.38 8.88 -17.66
C LEU A 209 -2.92 7.48 -17.93
N ILE A 210 -2.09 6.46 -17.65
CA ILE A 210 -2.43 5.04 -17.78
C ILE A 210 -2.35 4.43 -16.38
N THR A 211 -3.47 3.98 -15.80
CA THR A 211 -3.46 3.38 -14.45
C THR A 211 -4.40 2.18 -14.34
N GLY A 212 -3.94 1.13 -13.68
CA GLY A 212 -4.66 -0.12 -13.47
C GLY A 212 -3.83 -1.08 -12.60
N LEU A 213 -4.29 -2.32 -12.50
CA LEU A 213 -3.56 -3.34 -11.78
C LEU A 213 -2.17 -3.59 -12.40
N PRO A 214 -1.12 -3.83 -11.60
CA PRO A 214 0.23 -4.11 -12.11
C PRO A 214 0.28 -5.27 -13.12
N SER A 215 -0.61 -6.26 -12.99
CA SER A 215 -0.68 -7.43 -13.88
C SER A 215 -0.99 -7.10 -15.36
N VAL A 216 -1.58 -5.93 -15.62
CA VAL A 216 -1.97 -5.51 -16.97
C VAL A 216 -1.31 -4.19 -17.42
N SER A 217 -0.97 -3.31 -16.49
CA SER A 217 -0.48 -1.94 -16.78
C SER A 217 0.74 -1.93 -17.70
N GLY A 218 1.73 -2.82 -17.49
CA GLY A 218 2.92 -2.88 -18.34
C GLY A 218 2.59 -3.15 -19.81
N ARG A 219 1.60 -4.04 -20.07
CA ARG A 219 1.11 -4.31 -21.42
C ARG A 219 0.40 -3.09 -22.02
N TRP A 220 -0.33 -2.33 -21.21
CA TRP A 220 -1.02 -1.12 -21.68
C TRP A 220 -0.04 -0.04 -22.13
N PHE A 221 1.09 0.15 -21.43
CA PHE A 221 2.18 1.03 -21.87
C PHE A 221 2.75 0.59 -23.24
N ARG A 222 2.97 -0.71 -23.41
CA ARG A 222 3.44 -1.24 -24.70
C ARG A 222 2.43 -0.99 -25.82
N GLN A 223 1.14 -1.24 -25.59
CA GLN A 223 0.08 -0.99 -26.57
C GLN A 223 -0.06 0.49 -26.91
N ALA A 224 0.14 1.40 -25.97
CA ALA A 224 0.17 2.83 -26.25
C ALA A 224 1.28 3.18 -27.27
N LYS A 225 2.46 2.59 -27.10
CA LYS A 225 3.56 2.77 -28.08
C LYS A 225 3.26 2.11 -29.42
N GLU A 226 2.69 0.89 -29.43
CA GLU A 226 2.30 0.15 -30.64
C GLU A 226 1.31 0.93 -31.51
N VAL A 227 0.34 1.61 -30.91
CA VAL A 227 -0.62 2.46 -31.66
C VAL A 227 -0.06 3.84 -32.00
N GLY A 228 1.21 4.08 -31.66
CA GLY A 228 1.94 5.29 -32.03
C GLY A 228 1.56 6.55 -31.25
N ILE A 229 1.25 6.43 -29.97
CA ILE A 229 1.14 7.59 -29.06
C ILE A 229 2.51 8.24 -28.94
N LYS A 230 2.58 9.56 -29.09
CA LYS A 230 3.81 10.37 -29.03
C LYS A 230 3.89 11.28 -27.81
N VAL A 231 2.73 11.64 -27.24
CA VAL A 231 2.70 12.45 -26.00
C VAL A 231 3.23 11.65 -24.82
N PRO A 232 3.76 12.32 -23.79
CA PRO A 232 4.26 11.66 -22.59
C PRO A 232 3.21 10.77 -21.93
N LEU A 233 3.67 9.64 -21.35
CA LEU A 233 2.85 8.71 -20.60
C LEU A 233 3.22 8.74 -19.12
N PHE A 234 2.24 8.60 -18.24
CA PHE A 234 2.49 8.56 -16.81
C PHE A 234 1.44 7.74 -16.06
N SER A 235 1.63 7.52 -14.76
CA SER A 235 0.74 6.68 -13.96
C SER A 235 0.70 7.11 -12.50
N GLY A 236 -0.20 6.49 -11.73
CA GLY A 236 -0.12 6.42 -10.29
C GLY A 236 0.90 5.38 -9.80
N ASP A 237 0.92 5.16 -8.50
CA ASP A 237 1.87 4.29 -7.79
C ASP A 237 1.86 2.81 -8.20
N GLY A 238 0.80 2.35 -8.86
CA GLY A 238 0.67 0.96 -9.31
C GLY A 238 1.77 0.48 -10.25
N ILE A 239 2.41 1.40 -11.01
CA ILE A 239 3.51 1.02 -11.91
C ILE A 239 4.87 0.87 -11.20
N SER A 240 4.97 1.12 -9.91
CA SER A 240 6.18 0.85 -9.12
C SER A 240 6.51 -0.64 -9.00
N ASN A 241 5.55 -1.52 -9.30
CA ASN A 241 5.72 -2.97 -9.24
C ASN A 241 6.63 -3.46 -10.36
N VAL A 242 7.61 -4.31 -10.03
CA VAL A 242 8.66 -4.79 -10.95
C VAL A 242 8.13 -5.51 -12.19
N MET A 243 6.93 -6.10 -12.13
CA MET A 243 6.34 -6.76 -13.30
C MET A 243 5.93 -5.76 -14.39
N VAL A 244 5.67 -4.49 -14.03
CA VAL A 244 5.22 -3.47 -14.99
C VAL A 244 6.33 -3.09 -15.97
N PRO A 245 7.54 -2.65 -15.54
CA PRO A 245 8.62 -2.36 -16.48
C PRO A 245 9.09 -3.59 -17.26
N LYS A 246 9.06 -4.80 -16.68
CA LYS A 246 9.35 -6.04 -17.39
C LYS A 246 8.38 -6.28 -18.56
N ALA A 247 7.08 -6.12 -18.32
CA ALA A 247 6.06 -6.32 -19.35
C ALA A 247 5.98 -5.18 -20.37
N ALA A 248 6.32 -3.95 -19.97
CA ALA A 248 6.28 -2.77 -20.83
C ALA A 248 7.50 -2.68 -21.76
N GLY A 249 8.66 -3.20 -21.33
CA GLY A 249 9.94 -2.97 -22.02
C GLY A 249 10.23 -1.47 -22.12
N ASP A 250 10.87 -1.04 -23.21
CA ASP A 250 11.21 0.37 -23.43
C ASP A 250 9.99 1.31 -23.59
N ALA A 251 8.80 0.76 -23.69
CA ALA A 251 7.59 1.58 -23.77
C ALA A 251 7.30 2.41 -22.52
N ILE A 252 7.91 2.03 -21.37
CA ILE A 252 7.74 2.74 -20.10
C ILE A 252 8.78 3.85 -19.87
N VAL A 253 9.83 3.90 -20.70
CA VAL A 253 10.90 4.90 -20.53
C VAL A 253 10.34 6.32 -20.63
N GLY A 254 10.71 7.16 -19.67
CA GLY A 254 10.18 8.51 -19.51
C GLY A 254 8.89 8.59 -18.69
N ALA A 255 8.18 7.48 -18.46
CA ALA A 255 6.99 7.49 -17.65
C ALA A 255 7.31 7.82 -16.19
N TRP A 256 6.59 8.81 -15.63
CA TRP A 256 6.72 9.21 -14.22
C TRP A 256 5.49 8.78 -13.42
N PHE A 257 5.68 8.68 -12.10
CA PHE A 257 4.64 8.28 -11.17
C PHE A 257 4.96 8.72 -9.74
N ASN A 258 3.95 8.77 -8.90
CA ASN A 258 4.17 8.89 -7.46
C ASN A 258 4.42 7.52 -6.83
N ALA A 259 5.26 7.44 -5.82
CA ALA A 259 5.51 6.21 -5.07
C ALA A 259 5.67 6.50 -3.57
N ALA A 260 5.56 5.45 -2.76
CA ALA A 260 5.86 5.50 -1.34
C ALA A 260 7.34 5.25 -1.05
N TYR A 261 8.02 4.49 -1.92
CA TYR A 261 9.41 4.10 -1.78
C TYR A 261 10.02 3.82 -3.16
N SER A 262 11.32 4.04 -3.26
CA SER A 262 12.14 3.63 -4.41
C SER A 262 13.42 2.98 -3.90
N GLY A 263 13.82 1.86 -4.51
CA GLY A 263 15.11 1.20 -4.27
C GLY A 263 16.34 2.07 -4.59
N TYR A 264 16.13 3.22 -5.22
CA TYR A 264 17.16 4.25 -5.48
C TYR A 264 17.22 5.32 -4.38
N ASP A 265 16.49 5.14 -3.26
CA ASP A 265 16.58 6.02 -2.10
C ASP A 265 17.93 5.86 -1.39
N ASN A 266 18.62 6.97 -1.15
CA ASN A 266 19.97 7.01 -0.57
C ASN A 266 19.99 7.05 0.97
N ARG A 267 18.85 7.04 1.65
CA ARG A 267 18.82 7.02 3.12
C ARG A 267 19.54 5.77 3.66
N PRO A 268 20.25 5.85 4.80
CA PRO A 268 20.96 4.70 5.37
C PRO A 268 20.07 3.46 5.57
N ILE A 269 18.84 3.65 6.07
CA ILE A 269 17.87 2.58 6.25
C ILE A 269 17.47 1.93 4.92
N ALA A 270 17.34 2.71 3.85
CA ALA A 270 17.03 2.20 2.52
C ALA A 270 18.18 1.35 1.94
N ARG A 271 19.43 1.77 2.12
CA ARG A 271 20.60 0.98 1.69
C ARG A 271 20.68 -0.36 2.42
N LEU A 272 20.44 -0.37 3.73
CA LEU A 272 20.41 -1.61 4.53
C LEU A 272 19.27 -2.54 4.05
N PHE A 273 18.10 -1.97 3.81
CA PHE A 273 16.96 -2.72 3.28
C PHE A 273 17.24 -3.30 1.89
N ASN A 274 17.83 -2.52 0.98
CA ASN A 274 18.20 -2.99 -0.35
C ASN A 274 19.24 -4.11 -0.30
N ALA A 275 20.23 -4.02 0.60
CA ALA A 275 21.20 -5.10 0.82
C ALA A 275 20.51 -6.39 1.30
N MET A 276 19.62 -6.28 2.28
CA MET A 276 18.85 -7.40 2.81
C MET A 276 17.94 -8.02 1.75
N THR A 277 17.22 -7.22 0.96
CA THR A 277 16.32 -7.73 -0.09
C THR A 277 17.08 -8.35 -1.24
N LYS A 278 18.26 -7.86 -1.59
CA LYS A 278 19.16 -8.49 -2.55
C LYS A 278 19.61 -9.87 -2.07
N GLU A 279 20.08 -9.97 -0.83
CA GLU A 279 20.59 -11.21 -0.25
C GLU A 279 19.49 -12.27 -0.09
N LYS A 280 18.36 -11.91 0.55
CA LYS A 280 17.32 -12.87 0.91
C LYS A 280 16.34 -13.20 -0.22
N TYR A 281 16.02 -12.21 -1.05
CA TYR A 281 14.94 -12.33 -2.04
C TYR A 281 15.42 -12.15 -3.48
N GLY A 282 16.70 -11.89 -3.71
CA GLY A 282 17.25 -11.62 -5.05
C GLY A 282 16.75 -10.30 -5.65
N VAL A 283 16.35 -9.31 -4.82
CA VAL A 283 15.80 -8.01 -5.26
C VAL A 283 16.73 -6.88 -4.84
N PRO A 284 17.67 -6.46 -5.69
CA PRO A 284 18.65 -5.41 -5.35
C PRO A 284 18.04 -4.00 -5.24
N PHE A 285 16.95 -3.74 -5.98
CA PHE A 285 16.25 -2.45 -5.99
C PHE A 285 14.75 -2.70 -5.75
N PRO A 286 14.34 -2.90 -4.50
CA PRO A 286 12.94 -3.19 -4.18
C PRO A 286 12.05 -1.97 -4.46
N GLY A 287 10.83 -2.23 -4.92
CA GLY A 287 9.77 -1.24 -5.02
C GLY A 287 9.06 -1.02 -3.68
N GLN A 288 8.06 -0.15 -3.70
CA GLN A 288 7.25 0.17 -2.52
C GLN A 288 6.55 -1.04 -1.89
N ASP A 289 6.22 -2.06 -2.68
CA ASP A 289 5.51 -3.26 -2.21
C ASP A 289 6.27 -3.91 -1.03
N LEU A 290 7.56 -4.21 -1.23
CA LEU A 290 8.40 -4.82 -0.20
C LEU A 290 8.66 -3.87 0.97
N ALA A 291 8.91 -2.59 0.69
CA ALA A 291 9.13 -1.58 1.73
C ALA A 291 7.90 -1.43 2.64
N GLN A 292 6.70 -1.42 2.08
CA GLN A 292 5.45 -1.32 2.84
C GLN A 292 5.13 -2.61 3.61
N ALA A 293 5.50 -3.78 3.07
CA ALA A 293 5.37 -5.05 3.79
C ALA A 293 6.28 -5.10 5.02
N TRP A 294 7.51 -4.60 4.88
CA TRP A 294 8.44 -4.46 6.00
C TRP A 294 7.94 -3.43 7.03
N ASP A 295 7.56 -2.23 6.59
CA ASP A 295 7.09 -1.16 7.47
C ASP A 295 5.86 -1.57 8.29
N VAL A 296 4.87 -2.23 7.68
CA VAL A 296 3.66 -2.66 8.39
C VAL A 296 3.98 -3.68 9.48
N SER A 297 4.96 -4.57 9.24
CA SER A 297 5.43 -5.53 10.25
C SER A 297 6.05 -4.81 11.43
N GLN A 298 6.95 -3.85 11.19
CA GLN A 298 7.61 -3.07 12.27
C GLN A 298 6.61 -2.21 13.05
N ILE A 299 5.63 -1.59 12.37
CA ILE A 299 4.56 -0.81 13.03
C ILE A 299 3.73 -1.71 13.94
N VAL A 300 3.35 -2.90 13.45
CA VAL A 300 2.60 -3.90 14.23
C VAL A 300 3.41 -4.36 15.43
N PHE A 301 4.68 -4.71 15.27
CA PHE A 301 5.54 -5.12 16.40
C PHE A 301 5.68 -4.01 17.44
N ALA A 302 5.89 -2.77 17.00
CA ALA A 302 5.96 -1.63 17.90
C ALA A 302 4.63 -1.38 18.64
N ALA A 303 3.49 -1.57 17.98
CA ALA A 303 2.18 -1.47 18.61
C ALA A 303 1.96 -2.59 19.63
N LEU A 304 2.28 -3.84 19.28
CA LEU A 304 2.16 -4.99 20.19
C LEU A 304 3.04 -4.85 21.44
N ARG A 305 4.26 -4.27 21.32
CA ARG A 305 5.11 -3.96 22.49
C ARG A 305 4.47 -2.96 23.44
N ARG A 306 3.64 -2.04 22.93
CA ARG A 306 2.92 -1.05 23.74
C ARG A 306 1.60 -1.58 24.31
N ALA A 307 1.01 -2.57 23.66
CA ALA A 307 -0.27 -3.14 24.08
C ALA A 307 -0.09 -4.00 25.34
N LYS A 308 -1.00 -3.81 26.31
CA LYS A 308 -1.10 -4.70 27.47
C LYS A 308 -2.08 -5.81 27.14
N LEU A 309 -1.59 -7.03 26.92
CA LEU A 309 -2.37 -8.17 26.47
C LEU A 309 -2.46 -9.21 27.57
N THR A 310 -3.62 -9.84 27.69
CA THR A 310 -3.88 -10.94 28.63
C THR A 310 -3.81 -12.31 27.94
N LEU A 311 -4.20 -12.37 26.66
CA LEU A 311 -4.10 -13.52 25.76
C LEU A 311 -4.85 -14.77 26.23
N THR A 312 -6.03 -14.59 26.80
CA THR A 312 -6.98 -15.65 27.12
C THR A 312 -8.16 -15.58 26.15
N ASP A 313 -8.94 -16.66 26.02
CA ASP A 313 -10.14 -16.65 25.19
C ASP A 313 -11.17 -15.62 25.70
N ALA A 314 -11.26 -15.41 27.00
CA ALA A 314 -12.14 -14.42 27.62
C ALA A 314 -11.71 -12.98 27.36
N SER A 315 -10.39 -12.71 27.24
CA SER A 315 -9.84 -11.37 27.03
C SER A 315 -9.72 -10.97 25.56
N LEU A 316 -10.06 -11.83 24.60
CA LEU A 316 -9.81 -11.61 23.17
C LEU A 316 -10.36 -10.26 22.66
N ALA A 317 -11.56 -9.83 23.12
CA ALA A 317 -12.14 -8.55 22.72
C ALA A 317 -11.38 -7.35 23.31
N ASP A 318 -10.93 -7.46 24.55
CA ASP A 318 -10.14 -6.44 25.23
C ASP A 318 -8.73 -6.35 24.63
N ASP A 319 -8.11 -7.50 24.34
CA ASP A 319 -6.81 -7.57 23.67
C ASP A 319 -6.86 -6.93 22.28
N ARG A 320 -7.90 -7.17 21.49
CA ARG A 320 -8.12 -6.52 20.19
C ARG A 320 -8.27 -4.99 20.33
N THR A 321 -8.98 -4.54 21.35
CA THR A 321 -9.15 -3.12 21.65
C THR A 321 -7.82 -2.49 22.05
N ALA A 322 -7.05 -3.15 22.92
CA ALA A 322 -5.71 -2.70 23.31
C ALA A 322 -4.76 -2.59 22.11
N ILE A 323 -4.79 -3.56 21.19
CA ILE A 323 -3.98 -3.53 19.96
C ILE A 323 -4.43 -2.38 19.04
N ARG A 324 -5.75 -2.20 18.82
CA ARG A 324 -6.27 -1.05 18.06
C ARG A 324 -5.75 0.27 18.60
N ASP A 325 -5.84 0.47 19.91
CA ASP A 325 -5.42 1.70 20.56
C ASP A 325 -3.91 1.88 20.54
N ALA A 326 -3.16 0.79 20.62
CA ALA A 326 -1.71 0.80 20.45
C ALA A 326 -1.30 1.16 19.02
N ILE A 327 -1.98 0.67 17.98
CA ILE A 327 -1.75 1.09 16.59
C ILE A 327 -2.08 2.58 16.46
N ALA A 328 -3.23 3.04 16.97
CA ALA A 328 -3.62 4.45 16.98
C ALA A 328 -2.64 5.35 17.75
N GLY A 329 -1.86 4.78 18.67
CA GLY A 329 -0.78 5.43 19.41
C GLY A 329 0.53 5.59 18.67
N THR A 330 0.66 5.11 17.44
CA THR A 330 1.89 5.26 16.64
C THR A 330 2.12 6.74 16.30
N ARG A 331 3.33 7.24 16.57
CA ARG A 331 3.74 8.62 16.31
C ARG A 331 5.11 8.65 15.64
N ASN A 332 5.22 9.40 14.56
CA ASN A 332 6.48 9.71 13.89
C ASN A 332 7.35 8.47 13.60
N TYR A 333 6.69 7.35 13.24
CA TYR A 333 7.43 6.16 12.85
C TYR A 333 8.19 6.45 11.55
N MET A 334 9.52 6.42 11.63
CA MET A 334 10.41 6.62 10.49
C MET A 334 10.77 5.27 9.88
N GLY A 335 10.02 4.89 8.84
CA GLY A 335 10.22 3.66 8.09
C GLY A 335 10.91 3.88 6.74
N LEU A 336 10.72 2.91 5.88
CA LEU A 336 11.15 2.93 4.49
C LEU A 336 10.20 3.76 3.62
N SER A 337 8.90 3.56 3.79
CA SER A 337 7.88 4.31 3.07
C SER A 337 7.92 5.79 3.42
N SER A 338 7.58 6.62 2.47
CA SER A 338 7.73 8.07 2.52
C SER A 338 7.10 8.75 3.74
N GLY A 339 7.91 9.57 4.41
CA GLY A 339 7.56 10.42 5.53
C GLY A 339 7.35 9.68 6.86
N PRO A 340 7.21 10.43 7.96
CA PRO A 340 6.86 9.83 9.23
C PRO A 340 5.43 9.33 9.24
N ILE A 341 5.21 8.08 9.66
CA ILE A 341 3.89 7.48 9.79
C ILE A 341 3.35 7.76 11.20
N SER A 342 2.15 8.36 11.26
CA SER A 342 1.46 8.65 12.51
C SER A 342 -0.02 8.31 12.40
N PHE A 343 -0.57 7.77 13.48
CA PHE A 343 -2.01 7.55 13.62
C PHE A 343 -2.57 8.29 14.82
N CYS A 344 -3.88 8.37 14.99
CA CYS A 344 -4.52 8.83 16.22
C CYS A 344 -5.86 8.12 16.46
N LYS A 345 -6.49 8.36 17.63
CA LYS A 345 -7.69 7.61 18.04
C LYS A 345 -8.95 7.98 17.26
N ASP A 346 -9.02 9.20 16.74
CA ASP A 346 -10.14 9.64 15.91
C ASP A 346 -10.25 8.74 14.66
N PRO A 347 -11.45 8.27 14.28
CA PRO A 347 -11.64 7.43 13.09
C PRO A 347 -11.62 8.20 11.77
N SER A 348 -11.30 9.50 11.78
CA SER A 348 -11.19 10.32 10.57
C SER A 348 -10.06 9.86 9.64
N PRO A 349 -10.11 10.19 8.35
CA PRO A 349 -9.02 9.89 7.41
C PRO A 349 -7.68 10.48 7.85
N GLN A 350 -7.67 11.64 8.48
CA GLN A 350 -6.47 12.30 9.00
C GLN A 350 -5.74 11.44 10.04
N CYS A 351 -6.49 10.66 10.80
CA CYS A 351 -5.95 9.78 11.83
C CYS A 351 -5.69 8.35 11.37
N ARG A 352 -6.34 7.90 10.30
CA ARG A 352 -6.25 6.53 9.80
C ARG A 352 -5.30 6.36 8.62
N ASP A 353 -4.94 7.46 7.93
CA ASP A 353 -3.92 7.50 6.88
C ASP A 353 -2.57 7.88 7.50
N GLY A 354 -1.70 6.88 7.71
CA GLY A 354 -0.44 7.09 8.41
C GLY A 354 0.62 7.78 7.59
N ALA A 355 0.84 7.34 6.35
CA ALA A 355 1.84 7.90 5.43
C ALA A 355 1.22 8.98 4.54
N ARG A 356 1.92 10.11 4.35
CA ARG A 356 1.35 11.29 3.70
C ARG A 356 2.21 11.93 2.61
N THR A 357 3.49 11.59 2.51
CA THR A 357 4.45 12.26 1.63
C THR A 357 4.89 11.31 0.51
N PRO A 358 4.32 11.41 -0.71
CA PRO A 358 4.79 10.66 -1.86
C PRO A 358 6.16 11.17 -2.33
N ILE A 359 6.86 10.32 -3.06
CA ILE A 359 8.02 10.69 -3.87
C ILE A 359 7.63 10.63 -5.34
N MET A 360 8.31 11.40 -6.20
CA MET A 360 8.15 11.37 -7.64
C MET A 360 9.32 10.60 -8.27
N VAL A 361 8.98 9.62 -9.10
CA VAL A 361 9.93 8.69 -9.70
C VAL A 361 9.66 8.60 -11.19
N ARG A 362 10.71 8.40 -12.00
CA ARG A 362 10.61 8.24 -13.44
C ARG A 362 11.43 7.04 -13.91
N TYR A 363 10.93 6.29 -14.88
CA TYR A 363 11.67 5.22 -15.52
C TYR A 363 12.70 5.81 -16.51
N THR A 364 13.98 5.50 -16.30
CA THR A 364 15.08 5.84 -17.21
C THR A 364 15.44 4.69 -18.14
N LYS A 365 15.04 3.45 -17.78
CA LYS A 365 15.20 2.24 -18.56
C LYS A 365 14.07 1.27 -18.28
N GLY A 366 13.63 0.52 -19.28
CA GLY A 366 12.60 -0.50 -19.17
C GLY A 366 13.15 -1.94 -19.24
N GLY A 367 12.24 -2.92 -19.28
CA GLY A 367 12.60 -4.35 -19.40
C GLY A 367 13.08 -4.99 -18.11
N GLU A 368 13.78 -6.13 -18.22
CA GLU A 368 14.27 -6.90 -17.09
C GLU A 368 15.27 -6.13 -16.20
N ASN A 369 16.09 -5.29 -16.81
CA ASN A 369 17.08 -4.46 -16.14
C ASN A 369 16.64 -3.00 -16.09
N PHE A 370 15.38 -2.77 -15.70
CA PHE A 370 14.83 -1.42 -15.58
C PHE A 370 15.59 -0.57 -14.57
N GLU A 371 15.59 0.74 -14.80
CA GLU A 371 16.19 1.74 -13.93
C GLU A 371 15.20 2.85 -13.65
N LEU A 372 15.31 3.44 -12.46
CA LEU A 372 14.48 4.53 -11.99
C LEU A 372 15.35 5.68 -11.51
N GLU A 373 14.87 6.91 -11.68
CA GLU A 373 15.39 8.05 -10.95
C GLU A 373 14.32 8.58 -10.00
N LEU A 374 14.74 8.98 -8.81
CA LEU A 374 13.95 9.78 -7.89
C LEU A 374 14.28 11.24 -8.19
N PHE A 375 13.31 12.00 -8.72
CA PHE A 375 13.59 13.35 -9.21
C PHE A 375 12.91 14.45 -8.38
N ASP A 376 11.92 14.10 -7.55
CA ASP A 376 11.24 15.09 -6.71
C ASP A 376 10.71 14.46 -5.40
N ARG A 377 10.61 15.30 -4.36
CA ARG A 377 9.98 15.01 -3.07
C ARG A 377 9.03 16.17 -2.77
N PRO A 378 7.82 16.18 -3.37
CA PRO A 378 6.93 17.32 -3.23
C PRO A 378 6.57 17.52 -1.76
N THR A 379 6.84 18.74 -1.26
CA THR A 379 6.33 19.20 0.03
C THR A 379 4.88 19.60 -0.18
N MET A 380 3.95 18.74 0.25
CA MET A 380 2.53 19.00 0.16
C MET A 380 2.02 19.64 1.45
N ASP A 381 1.26 20.71 1.34
CA ASP A 381 0.39 21.13 2.43
C ASP A 381 -0.74 20.09 2.57
N ILE A 382 -0.68 19.37 3.68
CA ILE A 382 -1.48 18.16 3.90
C ILE A 382 -2.92 18.51 4.35
N ASP A 383 -3.16 19.75 4.69
CA ASP A 383 -4.47 20.27 5.13
C ASP A 383 -5.41 20.67 3.99
N THR A 384 -5.00 20.51 2.73
CA THR A 384 -5.92 20.68 1.62
C THR A 384 -7.02 19.62 1.72
N GLY A 385 -8.11 19.99 2.34
CA GLY A 385 -9.30 19.18 2.56
C GLY A 385 -10.00 18.75 1.25
N LEU A 386 -9.31 18.00 0.43
CA LEU A 386 -9.82 17.35 -0.79
C LEU A 386 -9.81 15.85 -0.64
#